data_d7d164db51adcd36244dfb42fe48725c
#
_entry.id   d7d164db51adcd36244dfb42fe48725c
#
_cell.length_a   1.000
_cell.length_b   1.000
_cell.length_c   1.000
_cell.angle_alpha   90.00
_cell.angle_beta   90.00
_cell.angle_gamma   90.00
#
_symmetry.space_group_name_H-M   'P 1'
#
loop_
_entity.id
_entity.type
_entity.pdbx_description
1 polymer ?
#
loop_
_entity_poly.entity_id
_entity_poly.type
_entity_poly.pdbx_seq_one_letter_code
_entity_poly.pdbx_strand_id
1 'polypeptide(L)'
;MDNFAPRRPALSTGLKVDIAFYPLWRSATWGFAPVSTVKVDIVIYLWAANLPFMRPDHRRYAAAALLYAAAFAYILLRWDAIPDPVPVHINIAGEADGFKPKTLINATALLVIGVIMTLALPLCVPPRSLARQTVGVPAADALPASGTAARRVEKLCDATATVMSKIVLALAALFAILNISMVVPDVNLPFWLEIVLWGTFLVYVVAVSLRISHSNNGIAPDAEEETRDHQLRYAGGMGTYSAPNDPMVAAVLPSNPGKIAVNTAHAPGKRYLWRVAASIIAIAVTCIVLPFL
;
A
#
# COMPACT_ATOMS: atom_id res chain seq x y z
N MET A 1 13.90 52.46 0.12
CA MET A 1 14.15 51.86 -1.21
C MET A 1 15.28 50.87 -1.03
N ASP A 2 14.96 49.64 -0.61
CA ASP A 2 15.96 48.60 -0.50
C ASP A 2 15.39 47.33 -1.07
N ASN A 3 16.03 46.91 -2.18
CA ASN A 3 15.74 45.70 -2.94
C ASN A 3 16.17 44.44 -2.15
N PHE A 4 15.22 43.65 -1.66
CA PHE A 4 15.48 42.30 -1.19
C PHE A 4 15.12 41.27 -2.30
N ALA A 5 16.15 40.81 -3.02
CA ALA A 5 16.04 39.65 -3.88
C ALA A 5 16.28 38.37 -3.07
N PRO A 6 15.46 37.33 -3.17
CA PRO A 6 15.71 36.05 -2.47
C PRO A 6 16.82 35.25 -3.16
N ARG A 7 17.87 34.92 -2.40
CA ARG A 7 18.95 34.03 -2.83
C ARG A 7 18.40 32.60 -2.97
N ARG A 8 18.58 32.01 -4.15
CA ARG A 8 18.37 30.57 -4.40
C ARG A 8 19.48 29.78 -3.71
N PRO A 9 19.18 28.69 -2.97
CA PRO A 9 20.23 27.79 -2.48
C PRO A 9 20.80 26.97 -3.64
N ALA A 10 22.15 26.88 -3.66
CA ALA A 10 22.93 26.11 -4.60
C ALA A 10 22.61 24.60 -4.42
N LEU A 11 22.36 23.93 -5.56
CA LEU A 11 22.27 22.49 -5.66
C LEU A 11 23.65 21.87 -5.33
N SER A 12 23.77 21.18 -4.22
CA SER A 12 24.93 20.35 -3.90
C SER A 12 24.91 19.09 -4.75
N THR A 13 26.02 18.89 -5.40
CA THR A 13 26.43 17.77 -6.25
C THR A 13 26.17 16.41 -5.61
N GLY A 14 25.54 15.53 -6.39
CA GLY A 14 25.21 14.17 -6.00
C GLY A 14 26.41 13.31 -5.65
N LEU A 15 26.26 12.55 -4.57
CA LEU A 15 27.14 11.46 -4.20
C LEU A 15 26.90 10.30 -5.17
N LYS A 16 27.83 10.08 -6.11
CA LYS A 16 27.89 8.86 -6.90
C LYS A 16 28.45 7.75 -6.03
N VAL A 17 27.64 6.80 -5.63
CA VAL A 17 28.10 5.55 -5.03
C VAL A 17 28.23 4.53 -6.15
N ASP A 18 29.44 4.35 -6.67
CA ASP A 18 29.77 3.24 -7.57
C ASP A 18 29.95 1.98 -6.74
N ILE A 19 28.94 1.14 -6.66
CA ILE A 19 29.08 -0.22 -6.12
C ILE A 19 29.57 -1.11 -7.25
N ALA A 20 30.89 -1.26 -7.34
CA ALA A 20 31.50 -2.25 -8.21
C ALA A 20 31.42 -3.63 -7.55
N PHE A 21 30.50 -4.47 -8.02
CA PHE A 21 30.56 -5.90 -7.73
C PHE A 21 31.65 -6.55 -8.61
N TYR A 22 32.77 -6.89 -8.00
CA TYR A 22 33.77 -7.77 -8.61
C TYR A 22 33.26 -9.20 -8.62
N PRO A 23 33.22 -9.89 -9.75
CA PRO A 23 32.85 -11.30 -9.81
C PRO A 23 34.06 -12.16 -9.43
N LEU A 24 34.07 -12.71 -8.22
CA LEU A 24 34.94 -13.82 -7.81
C LEU A 24 34.31 -15.16 -8.23
N TRP A 25 34.29 -15.47 -9.53
CA TRP A 25 34.11 -16.86 -10.02
C TRP A 25 34.72 -16.95 -11.41
N ARG A 26 36.00 -17.28 -11.48
CA ARG A 26 36.62 -17.85 -12.68
C ARG A 26 36.74 -19.36 -12.44
N SER A 27 36.26 -20.11 -13.43
CA SER A 27 36.43 -21.52 -13.68
C SER A 27 35.25 -22.44 -13.30
N ALA A 28 34.27 -22.50 -14.20
CA ALA A 28 33.61 -23.73 -14.59
C ALA A 28 32.91 -23.50 -15.93
N THR A 29 33.41 -24.14 -16.97
CA THR A 29 32.89 -24.16 -18.34
C THR A 29 31.57 -24.94 -18.38
N TRP A 30 30.44 -24.24 -18.36
CA TRP A 30 29.14 -24.76 -18.81
C TRP A 30 28.52 -23.70 -19.68
N GLY A 31 28.33 -24.05 -20.96
CA GLY A 31 27.76 -23.17 -21.95
C GLY A 31 26.28 -22.87 -21.68
N PHE A 32 26.02 -21.77 -21.00
CA PHE A 32 24.71 -21.15 -20.95
C PHE A 32 24.79 -19.80 -21.65
N ALA A 33 23.83 -19.56 -22.56
CA ALA A 33 23.65 -18.28 -23.24
C ALA A 33 23.54 -17.16 -22.20
N PRO A 34 24.04 -15.93 -22.45
CA PRO A 34 23.96 -14.84 -21.51
C PRO A 34 22.50 -14.49 -21.26
N VAL A 35 22.03 -14.75 -20.05
CA VAL A 35 20.77 -14.16 -19.54
C VAL A 35 20.97 -12.66 -19.61
N SER A 36 20.20 -12.02 -20.49
CA SER A 36 20.15 -10.55 -20.59
C SER A 36 19.92 -9.98 -19.19
N THR A 37 20.88 -9.18 -18.73
CA THR A 37 20.75 -8.40 -17.49
C THR A 37 19.56 -7.48 -17.63
N VAL A 38 18.40 -7.90 -17.15
CA VAL A 38 17.23 -7.06 -16.95
C VAL A 38 17.64 -6.03 -15.91
N LYS A 39 17.76 -4.77 -16.33
CA LYS A 39 18.08 -3.67 -15.43
C LYS A 39 16.94 -3.48 -14.46
N VAL A 40 17.02 -4.13 -13.31
CA VAL A 40 16.08 -4.01 -12.18
C VAL A 40 16.07 -2.57 -11.62
N ASP A 41 17.16 -1.82 -11.87
CA ASP A 41 17.33 -0.43 -11.42
C ASP A 41 16.25 0.53 -11.93
N ILE A 42 15.69 0.30 -13.13
CA ILE A 42 14.70 1.20 -13.73
C ILE A 42 13.35 1.13 -13.01
N VAL A 43 12.94 -0.05 -12.56
CA VAL A 43 11.64 -0.23 -11.88
C VAL A 43 11.64 0.42 -10.50
N ILE A 44 12.74 0.29 -9.75
CA ILE A 44 12.87 0.91 -8.42
C ILE A 44 12.92 2.44 -8.53
N TYR A 45 13.64 2.99 -9.54
CA TYR A 45 13.73 4.44 -9.76
C TYR A 45 12.42 5.05 -10.27
N LEU A 46 11.70 4.39 -11.16
CA LEU A 46 10.39 4.83 -11.64
C LEU A 46 9.34 4.78 -10.53
N TRP A 47 9.45 3.82 -9.63
CA TRP A 47 8.56 3.69 -8.47
C TRP A 47 8.84 4.77 -7.42
N ALA A 48 10.10 5.09 -7.15
CA ALA A 48 10.50 6.13 -6.21
C ALA A 48 10.26 7.56 -6.74
N ALA A 49 10.41 7.80 -8.05
CA ALA A 49 10.30 9.13 -8.64
C ALA A 49 8.86 9.57 -8.95
N ASN A 50 7.93 8.63 -9.16
CA ASN A 50 6.56 8.93 -9.59
C ASN A 50 5.48 8.80 -8.50
N LEU A 51 5.86 8.70 -7.21
CA LEU A 51 4.93 8.71 -6.08
C LEU A 51 5.05 10.00 -5.26
N PRO A 52 4.66 11.19 -5.80
CA PRO A 52 4.69 12.44 -5.04
C PRO A 52 3.69 12.48 -3.88
N PHE A 53 2.92 11.41 -3.65
CA PHE A 53 1.79 11.37 -2.73
C PHE A 53 2.04 10.62 -1.43
N MET A 54 3.18 9.96 -1.28
CA MET A 54 3.44 9.19 -0.06
C MET A 54 4.38 9.93 0.88
N ARG A 55 3.83 10.65 1.82
CA ARG A 55 4.45 10.93 3.13
C ARG A 55 3.81 9.95 4.14
N PRO A 56 4.48 9.62 5.18
CA PRO A 56 5.86 9.73 5.65
C PRO A 56 6.59 8.41 5.88
N ASP A 57 6.25 7.29 5.31
CA ASP A 57 6.94 6.05 5.67
C ASP A 57 7.56 5.31 4.47
N HIS A 58 8.25 6.06 3.57
CA HIS A 58 9.09 5.45 2.53
C HIS A 58 10.01 4.35 3.09
N ARG A 59 10.47 4.51 4.35
CA ARG A 59 11.28 3.49 5.02
C ARG A 59 10.56 2.16 5.20
N ARG A 60 9.25 2.16 5.52
CA ARG A 60 8.49 0.90 5.69
C ARG A 60 8.21 0.22 4.36
N TYR A 61 7.92 0.98 3.31
CA TYR A 61 7.77 0.41 1.98
C TYR A 61 9.10 -0.12 1.43
N ALA A 62 10.20 0.60 1.66
CA ALA A 62 11.54 0.11 1.33
C ALA A 62 11.88 -1.17 2.11
N ALA A 63 11.57 -1.23 3.41
CA ALA A 63 11.76 -2.42 4.21
C ALA A 63 10.90 -3.60 3.71
N ALA A 64 9.65 -3.37 3.32
CA ALA A 64 8.79 -4.39 2.71
C ALA A 64 9.39 -4.92 1.40
N ALA A 65 9.87 -4.03 0.52
CA ALA A 65 10.53 -4.41 -0.72
C ALA A 65 11.81 -5.24 -0.46
N LEU A 66 12.62 -4.85 0.54
CA LEU A 66 13.80 -5.60 0.94
C LEU A 66 13.46 -6.98 1.51
N LEU A 67 12.38 -7.10 2.28
CA LEU A 67 11.91 -8.41 2.79
C LEU A 67 11.52 -9.34 1.64
N TYR A 68 10.77 -8.86 0.63
CA TYR A 68 10.44 -9.67 -0.54
C TYR A 68 11.68 -10.03 -1.36
N ALA A 69 12.60 -9.08 -1.57
CA ALA A 69 13.84 -9.35 -2.29
C ALA A 69 14.71 -10.39 -1.56
N ALA A 70 14.81 -10.29 -0.23
CA ALA A 70 15.55 -11.26 0.58
C ALA A 70 14.89 -12.65 0.56
N ALA A 71 13.56 -12.72 0.69
CA ALA A 71 12.83 -13.98 0.62
C ALA A 71 12.97 -14.63 -0.77
N PHE A 72 12.85 -13.85 -1.83
CA PHE A 72 13.05 -14.32 -3.20
C PHE A 72 14.48 -14.82 -3.43
N ALA A 73 15.49 -14.07 -2.99
CA ALA A 73 16.89 -14.48 -3.07
C ALA A 73 17.13 -15.78 -2.27
N TYR A 74 16.55 -15.91 -1.07
CA TYR A 74 16.67 -17.12 -0.25
C TYR A 74 16.07 -18.35 -0.97
N ILE A 75 14.91 -18.21 -1.61
CA ILE A 75 14.30 -19.30 -2.40
C ILE A 75 15.21 -19.70 -3.57
N LEU A 76 15.81 -18.73 -4.27
CA LEU A 76 16.75 -19.02 -5.34
C LEU A 76 18.01 -19.74 -4.84
N LEU A 77 18.56 -19.32 -3.69
CA LEU A 77 19.73 -19.96 -3.09
C LEU A 77 19.44 -21.38 -2.60
N ARG A 78 18.18 -21.66 -2.25
CA ARG A 78 17.72 -22.98 -1.79
C ARG A 78 17.00 -23.77 -2.87
N TRP A 79 17.10 -23.35 -4.16
CA TRP A 79 16.33 -23.92 -5.25
C TRP A 79 16.43 -25.44 -5.33
N ASP A 80 17.63 -25.99 -5.19
CA ASP A 80 17.86 -27.45 -5.28
C ASP A 80 17.22 -28.22 -4.13
N ALA A 81 17.03 -27.61 -2.97
CA ALA A 81 16.38 -28.22 -1.81
C ALA A 81 14.84 -28.20 -1.90
N ILE A 82 14.25 -27.38 -2.78
CA ILE A 82 12.80 -27.31 -2.98
C ILE A 82 12.33 -28.60 -3.70
N PRO A 83 11.30 -29.27 -3.20
CA PRO A 83 10.80 -30.51 -3.82
C PRO A 83 10.19 -30.25 -5.20
N ASP A 84 10.17 -31.29 -6.03
CA ASP A 84 9.40 -31.34 -7.27
C ASP A 84 8.49 -32.57 -7.19
N PRO A 85 7.17 -32.38 -7.09
CA PRO A 85 6.40 -31.13 -7.19
C PRO A 85 6.47 -30.24 -5.94
N VAL A 86 6.27 -28.90 -6.14
CA VAL A 86 6.23 -27.92 -5.06
C VAL A 86 4.88 -27.96 -4.35
N PRO A 87 4.83 -27.97 -3.01
CA PRO A 87 3.58 -27.80 -2.28
C PRO A 87 3.06 -26.36 -2.46
N VAL A 88 1.79 -26.21 -2.80
CA VAL A 88 1.11 -24.92 -3.03
C VAL A 88 -0.14 -24.74 -2.20
N HIS A 89 -0.56 -25.78 -1.49
CA HIS A 89 -1.71 -25.76 -0.59
C HIS A 89 -1.46 -26.66 0.62
N ILE A 90 -1.92 -26.20 1.79
CA ILE A 90 -1.87 -26.94 3.07
C ILE A 90 -3.31 -27.03 3.58
N ASN A 91 -3.74 -28.23 3.93
CA ASN A 91 -5.07 -28.48 4.48
C ASN A 91 -5.16 -28.08 5.96
N ILE A 92 -6.36 -28.18 6.55
CA ILE A 92 -6.60 -27.81 7.95
C ILE A 92 -5.89 -28.73 8.96
N ALA A 93 -5.41 -29.89 8.54
CA ALA A 93 -4.59 -30.78 9.36
C ALA A 93 -3.09 -30.40 9.34
N GLY A 94 -2.71 -29.40 8.52
CA GLY A 94 -1.32 -28.99 8.36
C GLY A 94 -0.53 -29.83 7.36
N GLU A 95 -1.22 -30.62 6.53
CA GLU A 95 -0.61 -31.49 5.52
C GLU A 95 -0.70 -30.83 4.14
N ALA A 96 0.37 -30.94 3.35
CA ALA A 96 0.34 -30.47 1.97
C ALA A 96 -0.54 -31.42 1.14
N ASP A 97 -1.61 -30.90 0.56
CA ASP A 97 -2.59 -31.62 -0.26
C ASP A 97 -2.73 -31.04 -1.68
N GLY A 98 -2.06 -29.95 -1.98
CA GLY A 98 -1.98 -29.36 -3.31
C GLY A 98 -0.52 -29.25 -3.77
N PHE A 99 -0.22 -29.80 -4.96
CA PHE A 99 1.12 -29.81 -5.53
C PHE A 99 1.11 -29.31 -6.97
N LYS A 100 2.17 -28.58 -7.37
CA LYS A 100 2.38 -28.10 -8.74
C LYS A 100 3.80 -28.39 -9.21
N PRO A 101 4.06 -28.41 -10.54
CA PRO A 101 5.41 -28.54 -11.07
C PRO A 101 6.34 -27.47 -10.49
N LYS A 102 7.62 -27.84 -10.28
CA LYS A 102 8.64 -26.93 -9.76
C LYS A 102 8.98 -25.86 -10.79
N THR A 103 8.26 -24.76 -10.72
CA THR A 103 8.52 -23.54 -11.49
C THR A 103 8.76 -22.38 -10.54
N LEU A 104 9.43 -21.32 -11.03
CA LEU A 104 9.71 -20.14 -10.20
C LEU A 104 8.41 -19.51 -9.71
N ILE A 105 7.37 -19.44 -10.54
CA ILE A 105 6.09 -18.85 -10.15
C ILE A 105 5.38 -19.67 -9.08
N ASN A 106 5.41 -20.96 -9.15
CA ASN A 106 4.79 -21.85 -8.16
C ASN A 106 5.54 -21.78 -6.82
N ALA A 107 6.87 -21.79 -6.85
CA ALA A 107 7.69 -21.67 -5.65
C ALA A 107 7.64 -20.28 -4.99
N THR A 108 7.21 -19.24 -5.69
CA THR A 108 7.14 -17.86 -5.17
C THR A 108 5.72 -17.28 -5.18
N ALA A 109 4.70 -18.13 -5.31
CA ALA A 109 3.32 -17.70 -5.51
C ALA A 109 2.83 -16.74 -4.41
N LEU A 110 3.07 -17.05 -3.14
CA LEU A 110 2.69 -16.19 -2.02
C LEU A 110 3.47 -14.87 -2.02
N LEU A 111 4.76 -14.86 -2.41
CA LEU A 111 5.52 -13.62 -2.55
C LEU A 111 4.93 -12.74 -3.65
N VAL A 112 4.54 -13.32 -4.79
CA VAL A 112 3.91 -12.57 -5.89
C VAL A 112 2.59 -11.96 -5.44
N ILE A 113 1.73 -12.70 -4.75
CA ILE A 113 0.49 -12.18 -4.16
C ILE A 113 0.82 -11.03 -3.20
N GLY A 114 1.77 -11.23 -2.30
CA GLY A 114 2.19 -10.23 -1.32
C GLY A 114 2.70 -8.94 -1.97
N VAL A 115 3.52 -9.04 -3.02
CA VAL A 115 4.01 -7.88 -3.78
C VAL A 115 2.85 -7.12 -4.42
N ILE A 116 1.92 -7.82 -5.08
CA ILE A 116 0.76 -7.18 -5.70
C ILE A 116 -0.12 -6.48 -4.65
N MET A 117 -0.38 -7.13 -3.51
CA MET A 117 -1.10 -6.49 -2.40
C MET A 117 -0.36 -5.26 -1.87
N THR A 118 0.97 -5.35 -1.72
CA THR A 118 1.81 -4.21 -1.29
C THR A 118 1.75 -3.03 -2.24
N LEU A 119 1.61 -3.27 -3.54
CA LEU A 119 1.46 -2.22 -4.56
C LEU A 119 0.04 -1.67 -4.64
N ALA A 120 -0.97 -2.53 -4.45
CA ALA A 120 -2.37 -2.18 -4.62
C ALA A 120 -2.98 -1.50 -3.38
N LEU A 121 -2.70 -1.99 -2.16
CA LEU A 121 -3.31 -1.46 -0.93
C LEU A 121 -3.07 0.04 -0.72
N PRO A 122 -1.87 0.61 -0.96
CA PRO A 122 -1.64 2.05 -0.85
C PRO A 122 -2.50 2.90 -1.77
N LEU A 123 -2.97 2.36 -2.89
CA LEU A 123 -3.86 3.05 -3.82
C LEU A 123 -5.25 3.30 -3.21
N CYS A 124 -5.63 2.54 -2.19
CA CYS A 124 -6.85 2.74 -1.43
C CYS A 124 -6.77 3.91 -0.44
N VAL A 125 -5.56 4.42 -0.15
CA VAL A 125 -5.38 5.57 0.74
C VAL A 125 -5.77 6.86 0.02
N PRO A 126 -6.68 7.69 0.60
CA PRO A 126 -7.02 8.99 0.01
C PRO A 126 -5.80 9.92 0.02
N PRO A 127 -5.47 10.56 -1.11
CA PRO A 127 -4.36 11.51 -1.13
C PRO A 127 -4.75 12.81 -0.42
N ARG A 128 -3.79 13.49 0.21
CA ARG A 128 -4.00 14.81 0.85
C ARG A 128 -4.58 15.84 -0.10
N SER A 129 -4.23 15.77 -1.40
CA SER A 129 -4.78 16.67 -2.41
C SER A 129 -6.30 16.60 -2.51
N LEU A 130 -6.90 15.44 -2.18
CA LEU A 130 -8.35 15.27 -2.17
C LEU A 130 -9.01 16.11 -1.06
N ALA A 131 -8.34 16.25 0.09
CA ALA A 131 -8.82 17.02 1.24
C ALA A 131 -8.97 18.51 0.95
N ARG A 132 -8.06 19.07 0.15
CA ARG A 132 -8.03 20.50 -0.23
C ARG A 132 -8.70 20.79 -1.56
N GLN A 133 -9.15 19.77 -2.27
CA GLN A 133 -9.75 19.96 -3.57
C GLN A 133 -11.17 20.47 -3.44
N THR A 134 -11.44 21.60 -4.06
CA THR A 134 -12.78 22.15 -4.23
C THR A 134 -13.14 22.15 -5.71
N VAL A 135 -14.42 22.12 -5.99
CA VAL A 135 -15.01 22.24 -7.33
C VAL A 135 -15.90 23.47 -7.39
N GLY A 136 -16.01 24.07 -8.56
CA GLY A 136 -16.97 25.18 -8.77
C GLY A 136 -18.39 24.68 -8.64
N VAL A 137 -19.16 25.33 -7.78
CA VAL A 137 -20.59 25.06 -7.57
C VAL A 137 -21.34 26.37 -7.80
N PRO A 138 -22.57 26.36 -8.40
CA PRO A 138 -23.38 27.56 -8.54
C PRO A 138 -23.59 28.26 -7.21
N ALA A 139 -23.31 29.57 -7.16
CA ALA A 139 -23.21 30.32 -5.90
C ALA A 139 -24.50 30.38 -5.07
N ALA A 140 -25.67 30.23 -5.72
CA ALA A 140 -26.98 30.37 -5.06
C ALA A 140 -27.22 29.32 -3.95
N ASP A 141 -26.69 28.09 -4.12
CA ASP A 141 -26.95 26.96 -3.22
C ASP A 141 -25.65 26.35 -2.66
N ALA A 142 -24.49 26.97 -2.90
CA ALA A 142 -23.20 26.40 -2.53
C ALA A 142 -23.02 26.38 -1.01
N LEU A 143 -22.64 25.22 -0.49
CA LEU A 143 -22.13 25.12 0.88
C LEU A 143 -20.79 25.86 1.00
N PRO A 144 -20.49 26.48 2.17
CA PRO A 144 -19.20 27.11 2.38
C PRO A 144 -18.08 26.06 2.41
N ALA A 145 -16.93 26.37 1.83
CA ALA A 145 -15.73 25.56 2.02
C ALA A 145 -15.13 25.85 3.40
N SER A 146 -14.89 24.82 4.21
CA SER A 146 -14.34 24.95 5.55
C SER A 146 -12.86 24.58 5.62
N GLY A 147 -12.06 25.44 6.24
CA GLY A 147 -10.64 25.17 6.48
C GLY A 147 -10.40 24.12 7.56
N THR A 148 -11.26 24.01 8.57
CA THR A 148 -11.18 23.00 9.62
C THR A 148 -11.64 21.65 9.12
N ALA A 149 -12.71 21.58 8.31
CA ALA A 149 -13.13 20.36 7.63
C ALA A 149 -12.01 19.78 6.75
N ALA A 150 -11.33 20.60 5.94
CA ALA A 150 -10.19 20.17 5.14
C ALA A 150 -9.04 19.63 6.02
N ARG A 151 -8.72 20.30 7.13
CA ARG A 151 -7.68 19.83 8.07
C ARG A 151 -8.02 18.50 8.74
N ARG A 152 -9.30 18.23 9.05
CA ARG A 152 -9.75 16.93 9.57
C ARG A 152 -9.51 15.82 8.56
N VAL A 153 -9.90 16.06 7.29
CA VAL A 153 -9.66 15.10 6.20
C VAL A 153 -8.17 14.86 6.02
N GLU A 154 -7.32 15.91 6.03
CA GLU A 154 -5.87 15.75 5.94
C GLU A 154 -5.29 14.90 7.06
N LYS A 155 -5.68 15.15 8.32
CA LYS A 155 -5.22 14.34 9.45
C LYS A 155 -5.61 12.87 9.30
N LEU A 156 -6.83 12.60 8.84
CA LEU A 156 -7.28 11.23 8.58
C LEU A 156 -6.53 10.60 7.39
N CYS A 157 -6.24 11.34 6.33
CA CYS A 157 -5.39 10.87 5.23
C CYS A 157 -4.01 10.44 5.74
N ASP A 158 -3.37 11.27 6.59
CA ASP A 158 -2.06 10.96 7.17
C ASP A 158 -2.10 9.77 8.11
N ALA A 159 -3.11 9.71 8.97
CA ALA A 159 -3.28 8.58 9.87
C ALA A 159 -3.49 7.27 9.08
N THR A 160 -4.34 7.32 8.04
CA THR A 160 -4.59 6.17 7.16
C THR A 160 -3.32 5.76 6.40
N ALA A 161 -2.54 6.72 5.85
CA ALA A 161 -1.29 6.43 5.18
C ALA A 161 -0.27 5.78 6.12
N THR A 162 -0.15 6.29 7.35
CA THR A 162 0.73 5.74 8.38
C THR A 162 0.33 4.33 8.77
N VAL A 163 -0.96 4.08 9.00
CA VAL A 163 -1.48 2.75 9.32
C VAL A 163 -1.25 1.79 8.15
N MET A 164 -1.56 2.22 6.92
CA MET A 164 -1.37 1.41 5.72
C MET A 164 0.09 0.98 5.54
N SER A 165 1.05 1.89 5.74
CA SER A 165 2.48 1.54 5.64
C SER A 165 2.91 0.48 6.66
N LYS A 166 2.32 0.50 7.86
CA LYS A 166 2.56 -0.53 8.89
C LYS A 166 1.95 -1.87 8.52
N ILE A 167 0.73 -1.86 7.99
CA ILE A 167 0.03 -3.08 7.53
C ILE A 167 0.81 -3.71 6.37
N VAL A 168 1.25 -2.92 5.40
CA VAL A 168 2.04 -3.40 4.25
C VAL A 168 3.35 -4.05 4.69
N LEU A 169 4.07 -3.45 5.65
CA LEU A 169 5.30 -4.04 6.18
C LEU A 169 5.04 -5.37 6.91
N ALA A 170 4.01 -5.41 7.75
CA ALA A 170 3.63 -6.64 8.46
C ALA A 170 3.18 -7.74 7.48
N LEU A 171 2.44 -7.36 6.44
CA LEU A 171 2.01 -8.26 5.38
C LEU A 171 3.19 -8.82 4.60
N ALA A 172 4.20 -7.99 4.28
CA ALA A 172 5.41 -8.43 3.61
C ALA A 172 6.18 -9.46 4.44
N ALA A 173 6.31 -9.23 5.75
CA ALA A 173 6.95 -10.18 6.65
C ALA A 173 6.16 -11.50 6.72
N LEU A 174 4.83 -11.42 6.84
CA LEU A 174 3.95 -12.59 6.89
C LEU A 174 4.09 -13.45 5.62
N PHE A 175 3.92 -12.84 4.44
CA PHE A 175 4.02 -13.59 3.18
C PHE A 175 5.42 -14.13 2.91
N ALA A 176 6.49 -13.41 3.30
CA ALA A 176 7.86 -13.91 3.20
C ALA A 176 8.07 -15.16 4.06
N ILE A 177 7.66 -15.13 5.32
CA ILE A 177 7.78 -16.24 6.25
C ILE A 177 6.95 -17.44 5.77
N LEU A 178 5.68 -17.23 5.42
CA LEU A 178 4.79 -18.32 5.01
C LEU A 178 5.24 -18.95 3.69
N ASN A 179 5.69 -18.16 2.72
CA ASN A 179 6.19 -18.72 1.46
C ASN A 179 7.44 -19.58 1.66
N ILE A 180 8.41 -19.09 2.45
CA ILE A 180 9.62 -19.84 2.75
C ILE A 180 9.28 -21.13 3.50
N SER A 181 8.43 -21.05 4.53
CA SER A 181 7.98 -22.20 5.31
C SER A 181 7.30 -23.26 4.44
N MET A 182 6.49 -22.85 3.49
CA MET A 182 5.74 -23.78 2.64
C MET A 182 6.64 -24.51 1.63
N VAL A 183 7.64 -23.82 1.05
CA VAL A 183 8.40 -24.38 -0.08
C VAL A 183 9.78 -24.94 0.29
N VAL A 184 10.37 -24.53 1.42
CA VAL A 184 11.71 -24.96 1.85
C VAL A 184 11.59 -25.95 3.01
N PRO A 185 11.85 -27.24 2.81
CA PRO A 185 11.59 -28.29 3.80
C PRO A 185 12.30 -28.08 5.14
N ASP A 186 13.54 -27.55 5.11
CA ASP A 186 14.34 -27.34 6.32
C ASP A 186 13.83 -26.21 7.23
N VAL A 187 12.87 -25.39 6.74
CA VAL A 187 12.34 -24.23 7.44
C VAL A 187 10.83 -24.36 7.67
N ASN A 188 10.30 -25.56 7.51
CA ASN A 188 8.87 -25.83 7.66
C ASN A 188 8.40 -25.47 9.09
N LEU A 189 7.40 -24.58 9.16
CA LEU A 189 6.77 -24.21 10.42
C LEU A 189 5.62 -25.16 10.74
N PRO A 190 5.44 -25.55 12.01
CA PRO A 190 4.27 -26.32 12.38
C PRO A 190 2.99 -25.50 12.14
N PHE A 191 1.96 -26.13 11.62
CA PHE A 191 0.70 -25.48 11.21
C PHE A 191 0.07 -24.57 12.27
N TRP A 192 0.13 -24.99 13.56
CA TRP A 192 -0.36 -24.14 14.66
C TRP A 192 0.36 -22.79 14.73
N LEU A 193 1.65 -22.73 14.37
CA LEU A 193 2.41 -21.48 14.36
C LEU A 193 1.99 -20.58 13.18
N GLU A 194 1.65 -21.15 12.04
CA GLU A 194 1.07 -20.39 10.92
C GLU A 194 -0.27 -19.76 11.31
N ILE A 195 -1.14 -20.49 12.01
CA ILE A 195 -2.38 -19.95 12.57
C ILE A 195 -2.10 -18.79 13.53
N VAL A 196 -1.11 -18.94 14.42
CA VAL A 196 -0.70 -17.87 15.36
C VAL A 196 -0.19 -16.66 14.60
N LEU A 197 0.61 -16.82 13.54
CA LEU A 197 1.09 -15.72 12.71
C LEU A 197 -0.06 -14.96 12.04
N TRP A 198 -1.03 -15.67 11.44
CA TRP A 198 -2.24 -15.07 10.87
C TRP A 198 -3.08 -14.35 11.93
N GLY A 199 -3.32 -14.99 13.08
CA GLY A 199 -4.06 -14.40 14.19
C GLY A 199 -3.39 -13.13 14.72
N THR A 200 -2.07 -13.17 14.91
CA THR A 200 -1.27 -12.01 15.34
C THR A 200 -1.35 -10.87 14.32
N PHE A 201 -1.25 -11.19 13.03
CA PHE A 201 -1.40 -10.20 11.96
C PHE A 201 -2.78 -9.54 11.99
N LEU A 202 -3.86 -10.31 12.12
CA LEU A 202 -5.22 -9.77 12.20
C LEU A 202 -5.40 -8.86 13.42
N VAL A 203 -4.96 -9.30 14.60
CA VAL A 203 -4.98 -8.48 15.82
C VAL A 203 -4.18 -7.20 15.63
N TYR A 204 -3.01 -7.28 15.03
CA TYR A 204 -2.19 -6.11 14.73
C TYR A 204 -2.91 -5.13 13.78
N VAL A 205 -3.52 -5.61 12.69
CA VAL A 205 -4.30 -4.79 11.75
C VAL A 205 -5.43 -4.07 12.46
N VAL A 206 -6.20 -4.77 13.31
CA VAL A 206 -7.26 -4.16 14.11
C VAL A 206 -6.69 -3.10 15.05
N ALA A 207 -5.66 -3.43 15.81
CA ALA A 207 -5.05 -2.54 16.81
C ALA A 207 -4.50 -1.24 16.17
N VAL A 208 -3.84 -1.33 15.00
CA VAL A 208 -3.33 -0.13 14.31
C VAL A 208 -4.44 0.67 13.66
N SER A 209 -5.51 0.01 13.17
CA SER A 209 -6.65 0.67 12.53
C SER A 209 -7.51 1.46 13.51
N LEU A 210 -7.66 0.98 14.75
CA LEU A 210 -8.37 1.70 15.81
C LEU A 210 -7.76 3.08 16.12
N ARG A 211 -6.47 3.29 15.83
CA ARG A 211 -5.80 4.57 16.03
C ARG A 211 -6.25 5.65 15.04
N ILE A 212 -6.84 5.28 13.91
CA ILE A 212 -7.32 6.24 12.90
C ILE A 212 -8.48 7.07 13.46
N SER A 213 -9.42 6.43 14.14
CA SER A 213 -10.62 7.10 14.66
C SER A 213 -10.32 8.18 15.71
N HIS A 214 -9.17 8.10 16.37
CA HIS A 214 -8.75 9.08 17.39
C HIS A 214 -7.93 10.25 16.80
N SER A 215 -7.62 10.24 15.52
CA SER A 215 -6.72 11.24 14.91
C SER A 215 -7.33 12.63 14.79
N ASN A 216 -8.66 12.76 14.82
CA ASN A 216 -9.38 14.04 14.69
C ASN A 216 -9.62 14.77 16.01
N ASN A 217 -9.30 14.16 17.14
CA ASN A 217 -9.53 14.78 18.45
C ASN A 217 -8.75 16.11 18.55
N GLY A 218 -9.43 17.16 19.04
CA GLY A 218 -8.83 18.46 19.32
C GLY A 218 -8.83 19.48 18.16
N ILE A 219 -9.54 19.24 17.05
CA ILE A 219 -9.84 20.29 16.08
C ILE A 219 -11.23 20.84 16.39
N ALA A 220 -11.31 22.11 16.80
CA ALA A 220 -12.61 22.80 16.92
C ALA A 220 -13.13 23.12 15.50
N PRO A 221 -14.43 22.93 15.21
CA PRO A 221 -15.03 23.34 13.95
C PRO A 221 -15.03 24.86 13.80
N ASP A 222 -14.94 25.37 12.58
CA ASP A 222 -15.24 26.74 12.23
C ASP A 222 -16.75 26.89 11.90
N ALA A 223 -17.24 28.11 11.78
CA ALA A 223 -18.66 28.39 11.51
C ALA A 223 -19.13 27.77 10.17
N GLU A 224 -18.23 27.74 9.19
CA GLU A 224 -18.47 27.11 7.89
C GLU A 224 -18.63 25.58 8.05
N GLU A 225 -17.81 24.93 8.89
CA GLU A 225 -17.94 23.50 9.18
C GLU A 225 -19.24 23.19 9.91
N GLU A 226 -19.65 23.99 10.88
CA GLU A 226 -20.92 23.83 11.59
C GLU A 226 -22.12 23.93 10.65
N THR A 227 -22.09 24.89 9.72
CA THR A 227 -23.14 25.04 8.70
C THR A 227 -23.20 23.81 7.79
N ARG A 228 -22.06 23.30 7.37
CA ARG A 228 -21.94 22.09 6.55
C ARG A 228 -22.44 20.87 7.30
N ASP A 229 -22.05 20.71 8.55
CA ASP A 229 -22.39 19.57 9.39
C ASP A 229 -23.90 19.46 9.60
N HIS A 230 -24.59 20.59 9.75
CA HIS A 230 -26.04 20.61 9.84
C HIS A 230 -26.70 20.07 8.55
N GLN A 231 -26.21 20.47 7.36
CA GLN A 231 -26.80 20.07 6.09
C GLN A 231 -26.36 18.67 5.64
N LEU A 232 -25.14 18.25 5.97
CA LEU A 232 -24.59 16.96 5.58
C LEU A 232 -24.82 15.84 6.62
N ARG A 233 -25.53 16.13 7.70
CA ARG A 233 -25.72 15.18 8.82
C ARG A 233 -26.15 13.78 8.40
N TYR A 234 -26.99 13.69 7.38
CA TYR A 234 -27.57 12.42 6.88
C TYR A 234 -27.12 12.10 5.44
N ALA A 235 -26.16 12.84 4.90
CA ALA A 235 -25.82 12.76 3.48
C ALA A 235 -24.99 11.53 3.09
N GLY A 236 -24.47 10.76 4.04
CA GLY A 236 -23.47 9.76 3.72
C GLY A 236 -23.68 8.38 4.31
N GLY A 237 -23.00 7.41 3.71
CA GLY A 237 -22.89 6.03 4.17
C GLY A 237 -21.64 5.37 3.59
N MET A 238 -21.05 4.42 4.31
CA MET A 238 -19.94 3.58 3.85
C MET A 238 -18.74 4.32 3.22
N GLY A 239 -18.42 5.55 3.71
CA GLY A 239 -17.27 6.33 3.21
C GLY A 239 -17.54 7.13 1.94
N THR A 240 -18.80 7.28 1.52
CA THR A 240 -19.23 8.11 0.40
C THR A 240 -20.42 8.98 0.78
N TYR A 241 -20.60 10.11 0.09
CA TYR A 241 -21.80 10.92 0.12
C TYR A 241 -22.04 11.55 -1.24
N SER A 242 -23.22 12.10 -1.47
CA SER A 242 -23.57 12.78 -2.71
C SER A 242 -24.21 14.12 -2.40
N ALA A 243 -23.45 15.18 -2.57
CA ALA A 243 -23.90 16.56 -2.38
C ALA A 243 -23.34 17.45 -3.51
N PRO A 244 -24.13 17.68 -4.56
CA PRO A 244 -23.69 18.49 -5.70
C PRO A 244 -23.47 19.97 -5.34
N ASN A 245 -24.12 20.46 -4.29
CA ASN A 245 -23.96 21.81 -3.75
C ASN A 245 -22.77 21.96 -2.78
N ASP A 246 -22.11 20.87 -2.41
CA ASP A 246 -20.89 20.91 -1.60
C ASP A 246 -19.66 21.05 -2.50
N PRO A 247 -18.90 22.17 -2.43
CA PRO A 247 -17.69 22.33 -3.25
C PRO A 247 -16.55 21.39 -2.84
N MET A 248 -16.57 20.83 -1.63
CA MET A 248 -15.50 19.93 -1.15
C MET A 248 -15.66 18.52 -1.72
N VAL A 249 -14.53 17.93 -2.14
CA VAL A 249 -14.51 16.58 -2.73
C VAL A 249 -14.46 15.50 -1.65
N ALA A 250 -14.01 15.82 -0.46
CA ALA A 250 -13.98 14.91 0.68
C ALA A 250 -14.31 15.66 1.97
N ALA A 251 -15.02 14.97 2.87
CA ALA A 251 -15.40 15.49 4.17
C ALA A 251 -15.32 14.42 5.25
N VAL A 252 -15.29 14.84 6.49
CA VAL A 252 -15.58 14.00 7.65
C VAL A 252 -17.00 14.32 8.08
N LEU A 253 -17.90 13.38 7.93
CA LEU A 253 -19.31 13.61 8.22
C LEU A 253 -19.60 13.44 9.72
N PRO A 254 -20.55 14.23 10.30
CA PRO A 254 -20.95 14.09 11.70
C PRO A 254 -21.46 12.69 12.06
N SER A 255 -22.10 12.01 11.09
CA SER A 255 -22.57 10.63 11.24
C SER A 255 -21.44 9.61 11.39
N ASN A 256 -20.20 9.97 10.97
CA ASN A 256 -19.05 9.07 11.04
C ASN A 256 -17.72 9.84 11.21
N PRO A 257 -17.44 10.42 12.38
CA PRO A 257 -16.32 11.34 12.60
C PRO A 257 -14.93 10.70 12.48
N GLY A 258 -14.86 9.37 12.45
CA GLY A 258 -13.60 8.62 12.31
C GLY A 258 -13.26 8.22 10.88
N LYS A 259 -14.08 8.61 9.88
CA LYS A 259 -13.89 8.18 8.48
C LYS A 259 -13.97 9.35 7.51
N ILE A 260 -13.20 9.23 6.42
CA ILE A 260 -13.30 10.13 5.28
C ILE A 260 -14.46 9.66 4.41
N ALA A 261 -15.38 10.56 4.11
CA ALA A 261 -16.40 10.39 3.10
C ALA A 261 -16.01 11.16 1.83
N VAL A 262 -16.20 10.52 0.68
CA VAL A 262 -15.86 11.10 -0.63
C VAL A 262 -17.14 11.51 -1.37
N ASN A 263 -17.15 12.74 -1.89
CA ASN A 263 -18.31 13.27 -2.61
C ASN A 263 -18.40 12.66 -4.02
N THR A 264 -19.39 11.80 -4.20
CA THR A 264 -19.65 11.13 -5.49
C THR A 264 -20.38 12.00 -6.51
N ALA A 265 -20.87 13.18 -6.12
CA ALA A 265 -21.43 14.14 -7.08
C ALA A 265 -20.35 14.67 -8.02
N HIS A 266 -19.08 14.71 -7.59
CA HIS A 266 -17.98 15.33 -8.31
C HIS A 266 -17.02 14.35 -8.96
N ALA A 267 -16.49 14.71 -10.14
CA ALA A 267 -15.59 13.87 -10.92
C ALA A 267 -14.29 13.46 -10.16
N PRO A 268 -13.64 14.31 -9.33
CA PRO A 268 -12.46 13.89 -8.58
C PRO A 268 -12.78 12.80 -7.57
N GLY A 269 -13.91 12.87 -6.87
CA GLY A 269 -14.36 11.83 -5.94
C GLY A 269 -14.62 10.49 -6.65
N LYS A 270 -15.32 10.54 -7.79
CA LYS A 270 -15.54 9.34 -8.63
C LYS A 270 -14.22 8.72 -9.10
N ARG A 271 -13.26 9.52 -9.56
CA ARG A 271 -11.93 9.02 -10.00
C ARG A 271 -11.18 8.33 -8.87
N TYR A 272 -11.24 8.88 -7.66
CA TYR A 272 -10.64 8.22 -6.50
C TYR A 272 -11.31 6.87 -6.22
N LEU A 273 -12.64 6.78 -6.23
CA LEU A 273 -13.36 5.52 -6.00
C LEU A 273 -13.07 4.47 -7.08
N TRP A 274 -12.95 4.88 -8.35
CA TRP A 274 -12.53 3.98 -9.42
C TRP A 274 -11.12 3.43 -9.20
N ARG A 275 -10.19 4.25 -8.69
CA ARG A 275 -8.84 3.80 -8.33
C ARG A 275 -8.89 2.74 -7.22
N VAL A 276 -9.71 2.97 -6.19
CA VAL A 276 -9.92 2.01 -5.10
C VAL A 276 -10.52 0.70 -5.64
N ALA A 277 -11.56 0.79 -6.45
CA ALA A 277 -12.20 -0.37 -7.07
C ALA A 277 -11.21 -1.17 -7.94
N ALA A 278 -10.44 -0.50 -8.79
CA ALA A 278 -9.42 -1.14 -9.62
C ALA A 278 -8.35 -1.85 -8.77
N SER A 279 -7.94 -1.25 -7.66
CA SER A 279 -7.00 -1.85 -6.71
C SER A 279 -7.56 -3.14 -6.07
N ILE A 280 -8.80 -3.10 -5.62
CA ILE A 280 -9.47 -4.27 -5.03
C ILE A 280 -9.65 -5.37 -6.08
N ILE A 281 -10.05 -5.02 -7.31
CA ILE A 281 -10.19 -5.97 -8.41
C ILE A 281 -8.84 -6.61 -8.75
N ALA A 282 -7.75 -5.82 -8.81
CA ALA A 282 -6.41 -6.34 -9.07
C ALA A 282 -5.99 -7.38 -8.02
N ILE A 283 -6.23 -7.10 -6.74
CA ILE A 283 -5.96 -8.06 -5.65
C ILE A 283 -6.81 -9.32 -5.82
N ALA A 284 -8.13 -9.16 -6.03
CA ALA A 284 -9.05 -10.30 -6.17
C ALA A 284 -8.69 -11.17 -7.37
N VAL A 285 -8.43 -10.58 -8.53
CA VAL A 285 -8.00 -11.30 -9.73
C VAL A 285 -6.71 -12.05 -9.48
N THR A 286 -5.72 -11.44 -8.81
CA THR A 286 -4.47 -12.12 -8.48
C THR A 286 -4.69 -13.34 -7.58
N CYS A 287 -5.49 -13.18 -6.53
CA CYS A 287 -5.80 -14.28 -5.61
C CYS A 287 -6.58 -15.42 -6.28
N ILE A 288 -7.39 -15.11 -7.30
CA ILE A 288 -8.17 -16.11 -8.03
C ILE A 288 -7.32 -16.78 -9.11
N VAL A 289 -6.58 -16.00 -9.92
CA VAL A 289 -5.92 -16.52 -11.13
C VAL A 289 -4.61 -17.23 -10.81
N LEU A 290 -3.81 -16.70 -9.88
CA LEU A 290 -2.48 -17.28 -9.57
C LEU A 290 -2.52 -18.75 -9.14
N PRO A 291 -3.52 -19.24 -8.37
CA PRO A 291 -3.64 -20.65 -8.05
C PRO A 291 -3.88 -21.56 -9.25
N PHE A 292 -4.31 -21.03 -10.40
CA PHE A 292 -4.55 -21.81 -11.61
C PHE A 292 -3.40 -21.78 -12.62
N LEU A 293 -2.43 -20.88 -12.45
CA LEU A 293 -1.20 -20.82 -13.24
C LEU A 293 -0.15 -21.77 -12.67
#